data_dcf77522e42ad9005c82e8ae3ae40a56
#
_entry.id   dcf77522e42ad9005c82e8ae3ae40a56
#
_cell.length_a   1.000
_cell.length_b   1.000
_cell.length_c   1.000
_cell.angle_alpha   90.00
_cell.angle_beta   90.00
_cell.angle_gamma   90.00
#
_symmetry.space_group_name_H-M   'P 1'
#
loop_
_entity.id
_entity.type
_entity.pdbx_description
1 polymer ?
#
loop_
_entity_poly.entity_id
_entity_poly.type
_entity_poly.pdbx_seq_one_letter_code
_entity_poly.pdbx_strand_id
1 'polypeptide(L)'
;MCAPHHEGWDQIHDVSKGFLDVDLYTRIMDGLVNDDCQFDHIIFQWLGDPSLHPDLPALLNIAADKMGGRVGYLRVDTNAIRLPPDRMEGILAAARPDVPLLVVFTLDAHTAETYTKVKGQDALERVRRNIRYLIRRRKELAVPLNIQLQFVVQPGNDHEAGDFLQYWSDLLGCQGGEQWHDELMFKRLSVGGGAVGQAAADRLYEKTMKRFDIQAGKRGGVEVNVWGSRPWQDDDEHDGGRSACPGLWITPVIRHDGHLMMCCADLRGELSLGSLAEHGFRELWEGKAATQKRMEHISGRFEGVCEGCGGINWYETTDSMVSSAQKRAKALGL
;
A
#
# COMPACT_ATOMS: atom_id res chain seq x y z
N MET A 1 2.87 -9.00 -13.93
CA MET A 1 2.76 -7.67 -13.32
C MET A 1 3.01 -7.66 -11.82
N CYS A 2 2.55 -8.64 -11.08
CA CYS A 2 2.87 -8.77 -9.65
C CYS A 2 4.09 -9.67 -9.49
N ALA A 3 5.12 -9.22 -8.78
CA ALA A 3 6.37 -9.95 -8.59
C ALA A 3 6.17 -11.42 -8.13
N PRO A 4 5.28 -11.71 -7.15
CA PRO A 4 5.00 -13.08 -6.72
C PRO A 4 4.37 -14.01 -7.77
N HIS A 5 3.95 -13.49 -8.91
CA HIS A 5 3.36 -14.27 -9.99
C HIS A 5 4.31 -14.48 -11.20
N HIS A 6 5.55 -13.98 -11.10
CA HIS A 6 6.56 -14.28 -12.10
C HIS A 6 7.05 -15.71 -11.97
N GLU A 7 7.23 -16.36 -13.11
CA GLU A 7 7.86 -17.68 -13.22
C GLU A 7 9.25 -17.64 -12.57
N GLY A 8 9.52 -18.57 -11.65
CA GLY A 8 10.77 -18.60 -10.90
C GLY A 8 10.81 -17.74 -9.62
N TRP A 9 9.73 -17.02 -9.26
CA TRP A 9 9.68 -16.26 -8.00
C TRP A 9 9.99 -17.13 -6.78
N ASP A 10 9.34 -18.29 -6.68
CA ASP A 10 9.50 -19.22 -5.55
C ASP A 10 10.91 -19.84 -5.49
N GLN A 11 11.68 -19.79 -6.60
CA GLN A 11 13.07 -20.27 -6.66
C GLN A 11 14.08 -19.20 -6.23
N ILE A 12 13.70 -17.92 -6.34
CA ILE A 12 14.57 -16.78 -6.06
C ILE A 12 14.33 -16.27 -4.62
N HIS A 13 13.12 -16.47 -4.09
CA HIS A 13 12.70 -15.91 -2.81
C HIS A 13 12.14 -17.01 -1.94
N ASP A 14 12.83 -17.31 -0.85
CA ASP A 14 12.35 -18.19 0.23
C ASP A 14 11.27 -17.46 1.07
N VAL A 15 10.24 -16.96 0.38
CA VAL A 15 9.12 -16.29 1.04
C VAL A 15 7.96 -17.27 1.11
N SER A 16 7.76 -17.84 2.29
CA SER A 16 6.62 -18.71 2.54
C SER A 16 5.29 -17.98 2.26
N LYS A 17 4.32 -18.70 1.68
CA LYS A 17 2.96 -18.21 1.42
C LYS A 17 2.03 -18.74 2.51
N GLY A 18 1.14 -17.88 3.01
CA GLY A 18 0.17 -18.30 4.03
C GLY A 18 -0.80 -17.18 4.38
N PHE A 19 -1.65 -17.48 5.35
CA PHE A 19 -2.54 -16.52 5.97
C PHE A 19 -2.08 -16.26 7.40
N LEU A 20 -2.14 -15.01 7.83
CA LEU A 20 -1.84 -14.64 9.20
C LEU A 20 -2.91 -15.22 10.13
N ASP A 21 -2.49 -16.05 11.07
CA ASP A 21 -3.37 -16.65 12.06
C ASP A 21 -4.04 -15.59 12.93
N VAL A 22 -5.35 -15.76 13.22
CA VAL A 22 -6.16 -14.75 13.93
C VAL A 22 -5.68 -14.59 15.38
N ASP A 23 -5.26 -15.68 16.05
CA ASP A 23 -4.79 -15.60 17.43
C ASP A 23 -3.40 -14.94 17.50
N LEU A 24 -2.52 -15.25 16.54
CA LEU A 24 -1.23 -14.57 16.40
C LEU A 24 -1.45 -13.07 16.13
N TYR A 25 -2.32 -12.73 15.19
CA TYR A 25 -2.66 -11.34 14.90
C TYR A 25 -3.20 -10.59 16.11
N THR A 26 -4.09 -11.25 16.88
CA THR A 26 -4.64 -10.67 18.10
C THR A 26 -3.55 -10.35 19.11
N ARG A 27 -2.61 -11.28 19.33
CA ARG A 27 -1.45 -11.05 20.23
C ARG A 27 -0.55 -9.92 19.73
N ILE A 28 -0.33 -9.83 18.40
CA ILE A 28 0.44 -8.75 17.80
C ILE A 28 -0.22 -7.41 18.07
N MET A 29 -1.54 -7.30 17.85
CA MET A 29 -2.29 -6.06 18.14
C MET A 29 -2.22 -5.68 19.63
N ASP A 30 -2.34 -6.65 20.53
CA ASP A 30 -2.16 -6.43 21.98
C ASP A 30 -0.75 -5.93 22.30
N GLY A 31 0.27 -6.48 21.67
CA GLY A 31 1.66 -6.03 21.80
C GLY A 31 1.85 -4.59 21.32
N LEU A 32 1.26 -4.20 20.18
CA LEU A 32 1.32 -2.83 19.68
C LEU A 32 0.65 -1.84 20.63
N VAL A 33 -0.47 -2.21 21.24
CA VAL A 33 -1.17 -1.40 22.26
C VAL A 33 -0.30 -1.25 23.51
N ASN A 34 0.28 -2.36 24.01
CA ASN A 34 1.15 -2.37 25.18
C ASN A 34 2.43 -1.53 24.99
N ASP A 35 2.96 -1.53 23.76
CA ASP A 35 4.12 -0.72 23.37
C ASP A 35 3.75 0.75 23.07
N ASP A 36 2.49 1.14 23.28
CA ASP A 36 1.96 2.48 22.98
C ASP A 36 2.23 2.94 21.54
N CYS A 37 2.10 2.03 20.59
CA CYS A 37 2.31 2.31 19.17
C CYS A 37 1.14 3.12 18.61
N GLN A 38 1.48 4.06 17.70
CA GLN A 38 0.52 4.85 16.93
C GLN A 38 0.91 4.82 15.46
N PHE A 39 -0.08 4.77 14.57
CA PHE A 39 0.14 4.71 13.13
C PHE A 39 -0.82 5.67 12.41
N ASP A 40 -0.36 6.27 11.31
CA ASP A 40 -1.26 7.02 10.43
C ASP A 40 -2.29 6.08 9.83
N HIS A 41 -1.89 4.87 9.46
CA HIS A 41 -2.80 3.84 8.95
C HIS A 41 -2.19 2.44 9.05
N ILE A 42 -3.07 1.42 9.01
CA ILE A 42 -2.68 0.01 8.88
C ILE A 42 -3.19 -0.51 7.54
N ILE A 43 -2.29 -1.01 6.70
CA ILE A 43 -2.62 -1.55 5.38
C ILE A 43 -2.71 -3.08 5.46
N PHE A 44 -3.86 -3.64 5.08
CA PHE A 44 -4.08 -5.08 4.93
C PHE A 44 -3.70 -5.50 3.50
N GLN A 45 -2.43 -5.40 3.19
CA GLN A 45 -1.87 -5.84 1.89
C GLN A 45 -0.34 -5.71 1.91
N TRP A 46 0.35 -6.67 1.29
CA TRP A 46 1.74 -6.55 0.88
C TRP A 46 2.00 -7.39 -0.37
N LEU A 47 2.33 -8.69 -0.26
CA LEU A 47 2.64 -9.59 -1.38
C LEU A 47 1.45 -10.42 -1.87
N GLY A 48 0.25 -10.22 -1.32
CA GLY A 48 -0.96 -10.95 -1.65
C GLY A 48 -2.17 -10.03 -1.73
N ASP A 49 -3.32 -10.61 -2.11
CA ASP A 49 -4.60 -9.91 -2.08
C ASP A 49 -5.32 -10.26 -0.76
N PRO A 50 -5.64 -9.29 0.11
CA PRO A 50 -6.29 -9.55 1.39
C PRO A 50 -7.66 -10.21 1.26
N SER A 51 -8.34 -10.04 0.11
CA SER A 51 -9.63 -10.70 -0.14
C SER A 51 -9.52 -12.22 -0.22
N LEU A 52 -8.33 -12.78 -0.31
CA LEU A 52 -8.09 -14.22 -0.23
C LEU A 52 -8.09 -14.73 1.21
N HIS A 53 -7.81 -13.87 2.20
CA HIS A 53 -7.77 -14.27 3.60
C HIS A 53 -9.17 -14.68 4.07
N PRO A 54 -9.37 -15.90 4.61
CA PRO A 54 -10.69 -16.36 5.03
C PRO A 54 -11.31 -15.46 6.11
N ASP A 55 -10.50 -14.96 7.04
CA ASP A 55 -10.91 -14.24 8.23
C ASP A 55 -10.62 -12.72 8.12
N LEU A 56 -10.49 -12.15 6.91
CA LEU A 56 -10.23 -10.72 6.72
C LEU A 56 -11.19 -9.83 7.55
N PRO A 57 -12.51 -10.07 7.58
CA PRO A 57 -13.41 -9.29 8.42
C PRO A 57 -13.07 -9.33 9.91
N ALA A 58 -12.66 -10.50 10.42
CA ALA A 58 -12.25 -10.64 11.83
C ALA A 58 -10.98 -9.84 12.11
N LEU A 59 -9.96 -9.91 11.23
CA LEU A 59 -8.73 -9.13 11.39
C LEU A 59 -9.01 -7.61 11.39
N LEU A 60 -9.87 -7.13 10.50
CA LEU A 60 -10.26 -5.73 10.45
C LEU A 60 -10.97 -5.28 11.74
N ASN A 61 -11.89 -6.10 12.25
CA ASN A 61 -12.59 -5.80 13.50
C ASN A 61 -11.64 -5.79 14.70
N ILE A 62 -10.71 -6.75 14.80
CA ILE A 62 -9.69 -6.78 15.85
C ILE A 62 -8.83 -5.51 15.80
N ALA A 63 -8.40 -5.08 14.60
CA ALA A 63 -7.65 -3.84 14.46
C ALA A 63 -8.48 -2.62 14.90
N ALA A 64 -9.73 -2.51 14.46
CA ALA A 64 -10.60 -1.41 14.82
C ALA A 64 -10.88 -1.37 16.34
N ASP A 65 -11.07 -2.54 16.97
CA ASP A 65 -11.30 -2.63 18.41
C ASP A 65 -10.09 -2.22 19.25
N LYS A 66 -8.90 -2.71 18.84
CA LYS A 66 -7.69 -2.55 19.65
C LYS A 66 -6.94 -1.25 19.37
N MET A 67 -6.99 -0.76 18.11
CA MET A 67 -6.25 0.41 17.68
C MET A 67 -7.10 1.69 17.59
N GLY A 68 -8.31 1.67 18.08
CA GLY A 68 -9.14 2.89 18.17
C GLY A 68 -8.41 4.02 18.91
N GLY A 69 -8.38 5.22 18.29
CA GLY A 69 -7.59 6.37 18.77
C GLY A 69 -6.07 6.27 18.61
N ARG A 70 -5.55 5.15 18.07
CA ARG A 70 -4.11 4.91 17.82
C ARG A 70 -3.77 4.78 16.35
N VAL A 71 -4.78 4.65 15.51
CA VAL A 71 -4.64 4.60 14.05
C VAL A 71 -5.59 5.61 13.41
N GLY A 72 -5.09 6.31 12.39
CA GLY A 72 -5.92 7.27 11.67
C GLY A 72 -6.98 6.59 10.81
N TYR A 73 -6.65 5.49 10.13
CA TYR A 73 -7.59 4.67 9.36
C TYR A 73 -7.03 3.27 9.06
N LEU A 74 -7.92 2.33 8.74
CA LEU A 74 -7.55 1.03 8.18
C LEU A 74 -7.66 1.08 6.66
N ARG A 75 -6.78 0.34 5.97
CA ARG A 75 -6.77 0.29 4.50
C ARG A 75 -6.72 -1.14 3.98
N VAL A 76 -7.57 -1.43 3.00
CA VAL A 76 -7.63 -2.72 2.29
C VAL A 76 -7.39 -2.50 0.81
N ASP A 77 -6.28 -2.98 0.27
CA ASP A 77 -5.96 -2.91 -1.16
C ASP A 77 -6.26 -4.26 -1.82
N THR A 78 -7.16 -4.29 -2.81
CA THR A 78 -7.62 -5.54 -3.42
C THR A 78 -7.97 -5.38 -4.90
N ASN A 79 -7.91 -6.48 -5.65
CA ASN A 79 -8.46 -6.55 -7.01
C ASN A 79 -9.98 -6.80 -7.04
N ALA A 80 -10.63 -6.94 -5.89
CA ALA A 80 -12.06 -7.18 -5.71
C ALA A 80 -12.63 -8.47 -6.32
N ILE A 81 -11.83 -9.38 -6.86
CA ILE A 81 -12.34 -10.60 -7.51
C ILE A 81 -12.96 -11.55 -6.49
N ARG A 82 -12.36 -11.64 -5.30
CA ARG A 82 -12.75 -12.55 -4.22
C ARG A 82 -13.46 -11.84 -3.05
N LEU A 83 -14.29 -10.85 -3.37
CA LEU A 83 -15.11 -10.11 -2.42
C LEU A 83 -16.60 -10.40 -2.64
N PRO A 84 -17.13 -11.53 -2.19
CA PRO A 84 -18.57 -11.80 -2.22
C PRO A 84 -19.29 -10.90 -1.19
N PRO A 85 -20.63 -10.72 -1.32
CA PRO A 85 -21.42 -9.83 -0.47
C PRO A 85 -21.23 -10.03 1.04
N ASP A 86 -21.18 -11.26 1.51
CA ASP A 86 -20.97 -11.59 2.94
C ASP A 86 -19.62 -11.06 3.47
N ARG A 87 -18.55 -11.16 2.70
CA ARG A 87 -17.26 -10.55 3.07
C ARG A 87 -17.33 -9.03 3.07
N MET A 88 -18.00 -8.44 2.10
CA MET A 88 -18.17 -6.98 2.06
C MET A 88 -18.98 -6.46 3.24
N GLU A 89 -20.01 -7.16 3.70
CA GLU A 89 -20.74 -6.81 4.92
C GLU A 89 -19.81 -6.85 6.15
N GLY A 90 -18.92 -7.84 6.24
CA GLY A 90 -17.93 -7.91 7.31
C GLY A 90 -16.89 -6.78 7.27
N ILE A 91 -16.49 -6.33 6.08
CA ILE A 91 -15.62 -5.16 5.90
C ILE A 91 -16.34 -3.87 6.31
N LEU A 92 -17.61 -3.72 5.90
CA LEU A 92 -18.44 -2.57 6.27
C LEU A 92 -18.63 -2.48 7.80
N ALA A 93 -18.79 -3.62 8.47
CA ALA A 93 -18.94 -3.67 9.92
C ALA A 93 -17.68 -3.24 10.69
N ALA A 94 -16.50 -3.30 10.08
CA ALA A 94 -15.26 -2.84 10.68
C ALA A 94 -15.05 -1.32 10.58
N ALA A 95 -15.75 -0.64 9.67
CA ALA A 95 -15.65 0.80 9.50
C ALA A 95 -16.38 1.55 10.64
N ARG A 96 -15.66 2.34 11.41
CA ARG A 96 -16.17 3.07 12.58
C ARG A 96 -15.80 4.54 12.52
N PRO A 97 -16.56 5.43 13.20
CA PRO A 97 -16.24 6.87 13.18
C PRO A 97 -14.86 7.22 13.73
N ASP A 98 -14.36 6.47 14.69
CA ASP A 98 -13.03 6.62 15.31
C ASP A 98 -11.92 5.85 14.57
N VAL A 99 -12.31 4.91 13.68
CA VAL A 99 -11.39 4.14 12.82
C VAL A 99 -12.01 3.99 11.42
N PRO A 100 -11.97 5.04 10.59
CA PRO A 100 -12.51 4.97 9.24
C PRO A 100 -11.76 3.96 8.37
N LEU A 101 -12.41 3.47 7.33
CA LEU A 101 -11.86 2.48 6.42
C LEU A 101 -11.67 3.07 5.03
N LEU A 102 -10.53 2.77 4.42
CA LEU A 102 -10.26 3.02 3.01
C LEU A 102 -10.17 1.68 2.27
N VAL A 103 -11.01 1.47 1.27
CA VAL A 103 -10.90 0.32 0.37
C VAL A 103 -10.36 0.77 -0.98
N VAL A 104 -9.23 0.22 -1.36
CA VAL A 104 -8.53 0.53 -2.60
C VAL A 104 -8.74 -0.61 -3.60
N PHE A 105 -9.34 -0.30 -4.73
CA PHE A 105 -9.56 -1.26 -5.81
C PHE A 105 -8.60 -1.02 -6.97
N THR A 106 -7.80 -2.02 -7.31
CA THR A 106 -6.87 -1.97 -8.45
C THR A 106 -7.50 -2.59 -9.68
N LEU A 107 -8.01 -1.76 -10.60
CA LEU A 107 -8.71 -2.22 -11.79
C LEU A 107 -7.83 -2.23 -13.05
N ASP A 108 -7.18 -1.11 -13.34
CA ASP A 108 -6.25 -0.92 -14.47
C ASP A 108 -6.86 -1.20 -15.87
N ALA A 109 -8.19 -1.16 -15.99
CA ALA A 109 -8.88 -1.32 -17.26
C ALA A 109 -10.33 -0.80 -17.20
N HIS A 110 -10.88 -0.46 -18.38
CA HIS A 110 -12.27 -0.09 -18.55
C HIS A 110 -13.07 -1.16 -19.32
N THR A 111 -12.48 -1.88 -20.25
CA THR A 111 -13.15 -2.97 -20.98
C THR A 111 -12.73 -4.35 -20.48
N ALA A 112 -13.58 -5.38 -20.70
CA ALA A 112 -13.28 -6.76 -20.33
C ALA A 112 -12.07 -7.31 -21.08
N GLU A 113 -11.89 -6.91 -22.34
CA GLU A 113 -10.73 -7.29 -23.15
C GLU A 113 -9.43 -6.79 -22.54
N THR A 114 -9.34 -5.50 -22.26
CA THR A 114 -8.16 -4.90 -21.63
C THR A 114 -7.93 -5.44 -20.22
N TYR A 115 -9.01 -5.63 -19.45
CA TYR A 115 -8.90 -6.21 -18.12
C TYR A 115 -8.29 -7.62 -18.16
N THR A 116 -8.78 -8.47 -19.05
CA THR A 116 -8.25 -9.84 -19.24
C THR A 116 -6.78 -9.80 -19.66
N LYS A 117 -6.41 -8.91 -20.56
CA LYS A 117 -5.02 -8.73 -21.00
C LYS A 117 -4.10 -8.27 -19.89
N VAL A 118 -4.56 -7.33 -19.06
CA VAL A 118 -3.76 -6.69 -17.99
C VAL A 118 -3.71 -7.53 -16.73
N LYS A 119 -4.83 -8.14 -16.33
CA LYS A 119 -4.97 -8.91 -15.08
C LYS A 119 -4.86 -10.42 -15.27
N GLY A 120 -4.89 -10.91 -16.51
CA GLY A 120 -4.81 -12.34 -16.81
C GLY A 120 -6.10 -13.14 -16.54
N GLN A 121 -7.21 -12.46 -16.25
CA GLN A 121 -8.50 -13.09 -15.92
C GLN A 121 -9.67 -12.29 -16.47
N ASP A 122 -10.69 -12.97 -17.00
CA ASP A 122 -11.97 -12.35 -17.39
C ASP A 122 -12.86 -12.19 -16.14
N ALA A 123 -12.69 -11.09 -15.43
CA ALA A 123 -13.39 -10.84 -14.17
C ALA A 123 -13.97 -9.42 -14.01
N LEU A 124 -13.84 -8.53 -15.01
CA LEU A 124 -14.22 -7.12 -14.87
C LEU A 124 -15.66 -6.93 -14.41
N GLU A 125 -16.62 -7.63 -14.99
CA GLU A 125 -18.03 -7.47 -14.63
C GLU A 125 -18.35 -7.96 -13.21
N ARG A 126 -17.62 -8.98 -12.72
CA ARG A 126 -17.68 -9.41 -11.32
C ARG A 126 -17.16 -8.31 -10.41
N VAL A 127 -15.99 -7.76 -10.72
CA VAL A 127 -15.35 -6.69 -9.95
C VAL A 127 -16.25 -5.45 -9.91
N ARG A 128 -16.82 -5.03 -11.05
CA ARG A 128 -17.79 -3.92 -11.12
C ARG A 128 -19.01 -4.16 -10.24
N ARG A 129 -19.58 -5.37 -10.26
CA ARG A 129 -20.71 -5.72 -9.37
C ARG A 129 -20.34 -5.61 -7.91
N ASN A 130 -19.17 -6.11 -7.53
CA ASN A 130 -18.69 -6.08 -6.17
C ASN A 130 -18.48 -4.64 -5.68
N ILE A 131 -17.84 -3.79 -6.49
CA ILE A 131 -17.63 -2.38 -6.14
C ILE A 131 -18.98 -1.63 -6.04
N ARG A 132 -19.90 -1.81 -7.00
CA ARG A 132 -21.24 -1.20 -6.92
C ARG A 132 -22.03 -1.66 -5.71
N TYR A 133 -21.89 -2.92 -5.32
CA TYR A 133 -22.50 -3.43 -4.09
C TYR A 133 -21.96 -2.69 -2.86
N LEU A 134 -20.65 -2.56 -2.73
CA LEU A 134 -20.02 -1.87 -1.60
C LEU A 134 -20.43 -0.39 -1.54
N ILE A 135 -20.43 0.32 -2.68
CA ILE A 135 -20.87 1.72 -2.77
C ILE A 135 -22.31 1.87 -2.26
N ARG A 136 -23.22 1.01 -2.73
CA ARG A 136 -24.63 1.04 -2.31
C ARG A 136 -24.77 0.76 -0.81
N ARG A 137 -24.13 -0.30 -0.32
CA ARG A 137 -24.29 -0.74 1.07
C ARG A 137 -23.72 0.24 2.06
N ARG A 138 -22.54 0.82 1.81
CA ARG A 138 -22.00 1.86 2.68
C ARG A 138 -22.93 3.06 2.82
N LYS A 139 -23.62 3.44 1.72
CA LYS A 139 -24.60 4.52 1.72
C LYS A 139 -25.83 4.16 2.56
N GLU A 140 -26.37 2.95 2.38
CA GLU A 140 -27.50 2.43 3.15
C GLU A 140 -27.19 2.38 4.65
N LEU A 141 -25.97 2.02 5.02
CA LEU A 141 -25.51 1.88 6.40
C LEU A 141 -24.90 3.18 6.98
N ALA A 142 -24.65 4.18 6.13
CA ALA A 142 -23.98 5.45 6.48
C ALA A 142 -22.64 5.26 7.21
N VAL A 143 -21.87 4.21 6.86
CA VAL A 143 -20.58 3.91 7.50
C VAL A 143 -19.43 4.75 6.94
N PRO A 144 -18.40 5.10 7.75
CA PRO A 144 -17.26 5.90 7.33
C PRO A 144 -16.23 5.07 6.54
N LEU A 145 -16.61 4.68 5.31
CA LEU A 145 -15.78 3.93 4.38
C LEU A 145 -15.56 4.74 3.11
N ASN A 146 -14.32 5.07 2.81
CA ASN A 146 -13.91 5.73 1.58
C ASN A 146 -13.47 4.69 0.53
N ILE A 147 -13.62 5.04 -0.74
CA ILE A 147 -13.25 4.19 -1.87
C ILE A 147 -12.21 4.90 -2.73
N GLN A 148 -11.11 4.20 -3.00
CA GLN A 148 -10.14 4.63 -4.00
C GLN A 148 -10.13 3.63 -5.16
N LEU A 149 -10.26 4.11 -6.38
CA LEU A 149 -10.13 3.30 -7.60
C LEU A 149 -8.83 3.64 -8.31
N GLN A 150 -7.96 2.64 -8.49
CA GLN A 150 -6.65 2.83 -9.08
C GLN A 150 -6.59 2.37 -10.53
N PHE A 151 -5.89 3.18 -11.34
CA PHE A 151 -5.54 2.89 -12.71
C PHE A 151 -4.03 3.11 -12.90
N VAL A 152 -3.27 2.02 -12.98
CA VAL A 152 -1.83 2.07 -13.30
C VAL A 152 -1.68 2.11 -14.81
N VAL A 153 -1.23 3.24 -15.33
CA VAL A 153 -1.02 3.43 -16.77
C VAL A 153 0.14 2.59 -17.25
N GLN A 154 -0.11 1.73 -18.22
CA GLN A 154 0.87 0.81 -18.79
C GLN A 154 0.58 0.52 -20.26
N PRO A 155 1.51 -0.05 -21.02
CA PRO A 155 1.25 -0.45 -22.39
C PRO A 155 0.04 -1.39 -22.47
N GLY A 156 -0.94 -1.02 -23.32
CA GLY A 156 -2.14 -1.82 -23.55
C GLY A 156 -3.39 -1.43 -22.77
N ASN A 157 -3.30 -0.48 -21.80
CA ASN A 157 -4.47 0.10 -21.14
C ASN A 157 -4.54 1.63 -21.24
N ASP A 158 -3.48 2.29 -21.65
CA ASP A 158 -3.36 3.75 -21.72
C ASP A 158 -4.48 4.42 -22.49
N HIS A 159 -5.01 3.74 -23.51
CA HIS A 159 -6.12 4.23 -24.35
C HIS A 159 -7.49 4.27 -23.63
N GLU A 160 -7.64 3.57 -22.51
CA GLU A 160 -8.89 3.49 -21.73
C GLU A 160 -8.95 4.45 -20.53
N ALA A 161 -7.87 5.21 -20.28
CA ALA A 161 -7.79 6.08 -19.10
C ALA A 161 -8.92 7.12 -19.03
N GLY A 162 -9.33 7.69 -20.19
CA GLY A 162 -10.43 8.65 -20.27
C GLY A 162 -11.79 8.03 -19.96
N ASP A 163 -12.08 6.86 -20.53
CA ASP A 163 -13.35 6.15 -20.29
C ASP A 163 -13.44 5.66 -18.85
N PHE A 164 -12.32 5.20 -18.29
CA PHE A 164 -12.21 4.84 -16.87
C PHE A 164 -12.53 6.04 -15.97
N LEU A 165 -11.90 7.19 -16.23
CA LEU A 165 -12.15 8.44 -15.49
C LEU A 165 -13.62 8.82 -15.53
N GLN A 166 -14.21 8.87 -16.72
CA GLN A 166 -15.62 9.29 -16.90
C GLN A 166 -16.57 8.37 -16.17
N TYR A 167 -16.47 7.05 -16.43
CA TYR A 167 -17.37 6.04 -15.86
C TYR A 167 -17.37 6.05 -14.32
N TRP A 168 -16.19 6.06 -13.72
CA TRP A 168 -16.10 5.97 -12.27
C TRP A 168 -16.35 7.30 -11.57
N SER A 169 -16.02 8.44 -12.19
CA SER A 169 -16.41 9.74 -11.67
C SER A 169 -17.94 9.88 -11.62
N ASP A 170 -18.63 9.47 -12.68
CA ASP A 170 -20.10 9.52 -12.73
C ASP A 170 -20.72 8.62 -11.66
N LEU A 171 -20.21 7.37 -11.53
CA LEU A 171 -20.74 6.41 -10.56
C LEU A 171 -20.55 6.86 -9.13
N LEU A 172 -19.34 7.28 -8.76
CA LEU A 172 -19.03 7.74 -7.41
C LEU A 172 -19.68 9.08 -7.11
N GLY A 173 -19.67 10.03 -8.05
CA GLY A 173 -20.29 11.34 -7.91
C GLY A 173 -21.80 11.28 -7.70
N CYS A 174 -22.51 10.41 -8.43
CA CYS A 174 -23.96 10.20 -8.25
C CYS A 174 -24.34 9.56 -6.92
N GLN A 175 -23.42 8.79 -6.32
CA GLN A 175 -23.68 8.01 -5.11
C GLN A 175 -22.94 8.55 -3.89
N GLY A 176 -22.03 9.51 -4.09
CA GLY A 176 -21.28 10.15 -3.03
C GLY A 176 -22.12 11.19 -2.28
N GLY A 177 -21.75 11.44 -1.05
CA GLY A 177 -22.17 12.57 -0.23
C GLY A 177 -20.93 13.27 0.29
N GLU A 178 -21.07 14.45 0.86
CA GLU A 178 -19.95 15.21 1.44
C GLU A 178 -19.21 14.48 2.58
N GLN A 179 -19.84 13.42 3.11
CA GLN A 179 -19.29 12.61 4.18
C GLN A 179 -18.23 11.58 3.73
N TRP A 180 -18.05 11.35 2.41
CA TRP A 180 -17.05 10.42 1.88
C TRP A 180 -16.07 11.14 0.98
N HIS A 181 -14.80 10.77 1.14
CA HIS A 181 -13.68 11.24 0.32
C HIS A 181 -13.27 10.15 -0.66
N ASP A 182 -14.11 9.92 -1.68
CA ASP A 182 -13.80 8.96 -2.73
C ASP A 182 -12.82 9.54 -3.73
N GLU A 183 -11.93 8.68 -4.24
CA GLU A 183 -10.91 9.14 -5.18
C GLU A 183 -10.67 8.19 -6.35
N LEU A 184 -10.25 8.77 -7.47
CA LEU A 184 -9.67 8.08 -8.61
C LEU A 184 -8.17 8.38 -8.63
N MET A 185 -7.36 7.32 -8.60
CA MET A 185 -5.91 7.43 -8.56
C MET A 185 -5.30 6.92 -9.86
N PHE A 186 -4.72 7.81 -10.64
CA PHE A 186 -3.93 7.45 -11.82
C PHE A 186 -2.47 7.34 -11.44
N LYS A 187 -1.90 6.15 -11.59
CA LYS A 187 -0.52 5.86 -11.21
C LYS A 187 0.35 5.58 -12.42
N ARG A 188 1.58 6.02 -12.34
CA ARG A 188 2.64 5.59 -13.22
C ARG A 188 3.04 4.14 -12.93
N LEU A 189 3.34 3.36 -13.94
CA LEU A 189 3.92 2.03 -13.77
C LEU A 189 5.33 2.15 -13.19
N SER A 190 5.59 1.47 -12.08
CA SER A 190 6.94 1.28 -11.56
C SER A 190 7.56 0.03 -12.19
N VAL A 191 8.65 0.20 -12.93
CA VAL A 191 9.32 -0.89 -13.61
C VAL A 191 10.57 -1.26 -12.81
N GLY A 192 10.56 -2.43 -12.20
CA GLY A 192 11.77 -3.00 -11.60
C GLY A 192 12.80 -3.34 -12.68
N GLY A 193 14.04 -2.85 -12.57
CA GLY A 193 15.11 -3.32 -13.44
C GLY A 193 15.72 -2.32 -14.42
N GLY A 194 15.63 -1.02 -14.16
CA GLY A 194 16.51 -0.08 -14.84
C GLY A 194 15.87 1.19 -15.42
N ALA A 195 16.68 2.22 -15.53
CA ALA A 195 16.29 3.56 -15.96
C ALA A 195 15.60 3.62 -17.33
N VAL A 196 15.99 2.76 -18.28
CA VAL A 196 15.44 2.79 -19.66
C VAL A 196 13.97 2.35 -19.67
N GLY A 197 13.62 1.29 -18.96
CA GLY A 197 12.24 0.83 -18.85
C GLY A 197 11.36 1.83 -18.11
N GLN A 198 11.88 2.46 -17.06
CA GLN A 198 11.18 3.46 -16.28
C GLN A 198 10.89 4.72 -17.12
N ALA A 199 11.89 5.25 -17.85
CA ALA A 199 11.70 6.41 -18.72
C ALA A 199 10.63 6.19 -19.81
N ALA A 200 10.46 4.96 -20.30
CA ALA A 200 9.39 4.64 -21.25
C ALA A 200 8.02 4.64 -20.57
N ALA A 201 7.92 4.11 -19.35
CA ALA A 201 6.69 4.14 -18.55
C ALA A 201 6.29 5.57 -18.19
N ASP A 202 7.25 6.43 -17.86
CA ASP A 202 7.03 7.84 -17.54
C ASP A 202 6.47 8.61 -18.74
N ARG A 203 7.10 8.48 -19.90
CA ARG A 203 6.61 9.10 -21.15
C ARG A 203 5.20 8.65 -21.51
N LEU A 204 4.90 7.35 -21.35
CA LEU A 204 3.57 6.83 -21.61
C LEU A 204 2.55 7.45 -20.66
N TYR A 205 2.88 7.52 -19.37
CA TYR A 205 2.03 8.13 -18.35
C TYR A 205 1.73 9.60 -18.69
N GLU A 206 2.75 10.42 -18.88
CA GLU A 206 2.61 11.85 -19.22
C GLU A 206 1.78 12.07 -20.49
N LYS A 207 2.06 11.30 -21.55
CA LYS A 207 1.29 11.33 -22.79
C LYS A 207 -0.18 10.99 -22.55
N THR A 208 -0.47 9.99 -21.71
CA THR A 208 -1.84 9.57 -21.40
C THR A 208 -2.57 10.65 -20.58
N MET A 209 -1.94 11.19 -19.55
CA MET A 209 -2.53 12.25 -18.73
C MET A 209 -2.87 13.48 -19.59
N LYS A 210 -1.95 13.89 -20.46
CA LYS A 210 -2.15 15.01 -21.39
C LYS A 210 -3.25 14.71 -22.44
N ARG A 211 -3.28 13.49 -22.98
CA ARG A 211 -4.25 13.09 -24.02
C ARG A 211 -5.68 13.19 -23.52
N PHE A 212 -5.95 12.81 -22.30
CA PHE A 212 -7.29 12.75 -21.71
C PHE A 212 -7.59 13.89 -20.74
N ASP A 213 -6.71 14.88 -20.66
CA ASP A 213 -6.80 16.02 -19.71
C ASP A 213 -7.06 15.54 -18.27
N ILE A 214 -6.29 14.54 -17.83
CA ILE A 214 -6.38 13.99 -16.46
C ILE A 214 -5.44 14.78 -15.57
N GLN A 215 -6.02 15.54 -14.64
CA GLN A 215 -5.30 16.41 -13.71
C GLN A 215 -5.80 16.16 -12.30
N ALA A 216 -4.93 16.43 -11.31
CA ALA A 216 -5.32 16.43 -9.91
C ALA A 216 -6.39 17.49 -9.64
N GLY A 217 -7.40 17.14 -8.85
CA GLY A 217 -8.50 18.05 -8.49
C GLY A 217 -9.83 17.32 -8.38
N LYS A 218 -10.93 18.07 -8.27
CA LYS A 218 -12.28 17.50 -8.13
C LYS A 218 -13.01 17.40 -9.46
N ARG A 219 -13.60 16.24 -9.73
CA ARG A 219 -14.48 16.01 -10.87
C ARG A 219 -15.79 15.36 -10.41
N GLY A 220 -16.90 16.04 -10.55
CA GLY A 220 -18.21 15.52 -10.16
C GLY A 220 -18.33 15.17 -8.67
N GLY A 221 -17.56 15.83 -7.79
CA GLY A 221 -17.55 15.54 -6.35
C GLY A 221 -16.52 14.48 -5.94
N VAL A 222 -15.84 13.84 -6.91
CA VAL A 222 -14.81 12.83 -6.68
C VAL A 222 -13.43 13.47 -6.78
N GLU A 223 -12.52 13.13 -5.88
CA GLU A 223 -11.12 13.55 -5.95
C GLU A 223 -10.40 12.76 -7.05
N VAL A 224 -9.70 13.46 -7.94
CA VAL A 224 -8.82 12.84 -8.93
C VAL A 224 -7.39 13.10 -8.51
N ASN A 225 -6.64 12.04 -8.27
CA ASN A 225 -5.24 12.11 -7.93
C ASN A 225 -4.38 11.54 -9.06
N VAL A 226 -3.31 12.24 -9.36
CA VAL A 226 -2.32 11.83 -10.34
C VAL A 226 -1.01 11.59 -9.61
N TRP A 227 -0.56 10.35 -9.58
CA TRP A 227 0.71 10.00 -8.98
C TRP A 227 1.73 9.79 -10.09
N GLY A 228 2.20 10.90 -10.62
CA GLY A 228 3.42 10.98 -11.37
C GLY A 228 4.59 10.84 -10.42
N SER A 229 5.68 10.26 -10.87
CA SER A 229 6.92 10.33 -10.13
C SER A 229 7.25 11.76 -9.79
N ARG A 230 7.61 12.03 -8.56
CA ARG A 230 8.64 13.05 -8.40
C ARG A 230 9.87 12.50 -9.11
N PRO A 231 10.50 13.28 -9.98
CA PRO A 231 11.75 12.86 -10.56
C PRO A 231 12.79 12.76 -9.44
N TRP A 232 13.08 11.54 -9.00
CA TRP A 232 14.30 11.26 -8.27
C TRP A 232 15.53 11.50 -9.12
N GLN A 233 15.31 11.61 -10.43
CA GLN A 233 16.33 11.55 -11.44
C GLN A 233 16.60 12.87 -12.13
N ASP A 234 15.79 13.90 -11.88
CA ASP A 234 16.01 15.22 -12.47
C ASP A 234 16.69 16.20 -11.51
N ASP A 235 16.85 15.83 -10.24
CA ASP A 235 17.71 16.58 -9.32
C ASP A 235 19.17 16.09 -9.42
N ASP A 236 19.74 16.15 -10.61
CA ASP A 236 21.20 16.18 -10.81
C ASP A 236 21.87 17.38 -10.10
N GLU A 237 21.10 18.19 -9.39
CA GLU A 237 21.57 19.33 -8.56
C GLU A 237 21.65 19.00 -7.06
N HIS A 238 21.28 17.81 -6.60
CA HIS A 238 21.67 17.38 -5.25
C HIS A 238 23.12 16.88 -5.27
N ASP A 239 24.03 17.83 -5.19
CA ASP A 239 25.47 17.65 -4.94
C ASP A 239 25.79 16.94 -3.59
N GLY A 240 24.83 16.24 -3.03
CA GLY A 240 24.84 15.68 -1.69
C GLY A 240 24.60 14.16 -1.57
N GLY A 241 24.69 13.38 -2.63
CA GLY A 241 24.53 11.93 -2.52
C GLY A 241 23.11 11.49 -2.08
N ARG A 242 22.84 10.21 -2.16
CA ARG A 242 21.56 9.59 -1.73
C ARG A 242 21.38 9.76 -0.22
N SER A 243 20.27 10.36 0.20
CA SER A 243 19.90 10.51 1.63
C SER A 243 19.45 9.17 2.24
N ALA A 244 19.47 9.08 3.57
CA ALA A 244 18.92 7.94 4.28
C ALA A 244 17.43 7.75 3.90
N CYS A 245 17.02 6.49 3.67
CA CYS A 245 15.65 6.20 3.25
C CYS A 245 14.69 6.25 4.46
N PRO A 246 13.68 7.13 4.46
CA PRO A 246 12.73 7.22 5.57
C PRO A 246 11.89 5.95 5.76
N GLY A 247 11.80 5.09 4.75
CA GLY A 247 11.11 3.79 4.85
C GLY A 247 11.57 2.94 6.03
N LEU A 248 12.86 3.05 6.42
CA LEU A 248 13.38 2.33 7.58
C LEU A 248 12.83 2.81 8.93
N TRP A 249 12.07 3.91 8.97
CA TRP A 249 11.43 4.45 10.17
C TRP A 249 9.92 4.36 10.13
N ILE A 250 9.30 4.32 8.92
CA ILE A 250 7.86 4.53 8.79
C ILE A 250 7.10 3.42 8.06
N THR A 251 7.79 2.40 7.50
CA THR A 251 7.11 1.34 6.73
C THR A 251 7.34 -0.08 7.28
N PRO A 252 7.05 -0.35 8.57
CA PRO A 252 7.12 -1.71 9.09
C PRO A 252 6.12 -2.61 8.36
N VAL A 253 6.53 -3.84 8.07
CA VAL A 253 5.67 -4.86 7.49
C VAL A 253 5.65 -6.08 8.39
N ILE A 254 4.46 -6.58 8.69
CA ILE A 254 4.28 -7.83 9.43
C ILE A 254 3.84 -8.91 8.44
N ARG A 255 4.63 -9.95 8.32
CA ARG A 255 4.33 -11.09 7.44
C ARG A 255 3.28 -12.00 8.05
N HIS A 256 2.70 -12.90 7.23
CA HIS A 256 1.71 -13.88 7.67
C HIS A 256 2.21 -14.85 8.76
N ASP A 257 3.52 -15.02 8.88
CA ASP A 257 4.18 -15.85 9.92
C ASP A 257 4.56 -15.03 11.18
N GLY A 258 4.15 -13.77 11.25
CA GLY A 258 4.42 -12.88 12.38
C GLY A 258 5.80 -12.23 12.37
N HIS A 259 6.64 -12.44 11.34
CA HIS A 259 7.93 -11.77 11.25
C HIS A 259 7.77 -10.29 10.93
N LEU A 260 8.48 -9.45 11.69
CA LEU A 260 8.57 -8.02 11.47
C LEU A 260 9.68 -7.71 10.47
N MET A 261 9.30 -7.09 9.37
CA MET A 261 10.20 -6.62 8.33
C MET A 261 10.40 -5.12 8.43
N MET A 262 11.59 -4.65 8.16
CA MET A 262 11.94 -3.24 8.30
C MET A 262 11.48 -2.37 7.14
N CYS A 263 11.19 -2.97 5.96
CA CYS A 263 10.88 -2.21 4.74
C CYS A 263 9.89 -2.94 3.85
N CYS A 264 8.94 -2.19 3.29
CA CYS A 264 7.94 -2.73 2.35
C CYS A 264 8.53 -3.12 0.98
N ALA A 265 9.72 -2.63 0.61
CA ALA A 265 10.41 -3.00 -0.62
C ALA A 265 11.27 -4.27 -0.48
N ASP A 266 11.44 -4.78 0.74
CA ASP A 266 12.22 -5.99 0.99
C ASP A 266 11.41 -7.25 0.70
N LEU A 267 11.30 -7.59 -0.57
CA LEU A 267 10.56 -8.76 -1.03
C LEU A 267 11.25 -10.09 -0.69
N ARG A 268 12.54 -10.05 -0.29
CA ARG A 268 13.36 -11.24 -0.01
C ARG A 268 13.45 -11.59 1.47
N GLY A 269 13.06 -10.67 2.34
CA GLY A 269 13.15 -10.88 3.78
C GLY A 269 14.54 -10.65 4.38
N GLU A 270 15.42 -9.94 3.67
CA GLU A 270 16.80 -9.65 4.13
C GLU A 270 16.84 -8.72 5.34
N LEU A 271 15.79 -7.90 5.53
CA LEU A 271 15.63 -6.96 6.63
C LEU A 271 14.62 -7.45 7.68
N SER A 272 14.51 -8.77 7.88
CA SER A 272 13.72 -9.33 8.95
C SER A 272 14.35 -9.02 10.30
N LEU A 273 13.54 -8.47 11.22
CA LEU A 273 13.98 -8.10 12.57
C LEU A 273 13.71 -9.19 13.61
N GLY A 274 12.86 -10.18 13.28
CA GLY A 274 12.47 -11.27 14.15
C GLY A 274 10.97 -11.48 14.21
N SER A 275 10.53 -12.43 15.04
CA SER A 275 9.14 -12.84 15.19
C SER A 275 8.44 -12.07 16.31
N LEU A 276 7.28 -11.47 15.98
CA LEU A 276 6.38 -10.83 16.95
C LEU A 276 5.60 -11.85 17.81
N ALA A 277 5.74 -13.15 17.51
CA ALA A 277 5.28 -14.22 18.42
C ALA A 277 6.19 -14.37 19.65
N GLU A 278 7.45 -13.94 19.53
CA GLU A 278 8.52 -14.15 20.54
C GLU A 278 8.96 -12.85 21.19
N HIS A 279 8.85 -11.71 20.47
CA HIS A 279 9.38 -10.41 20.89
C HIS A 279 8.34 -9.30 20.75
N GLY A 280 8.46 -8.23 21.53
CA GLY A 280 7.65 -7.01 21.39
C GLY A 280 8.03 -6.21 20.14
N PHE A 281 7.07 -5.45 19.60
CA PHE A 281 7.30 -4.62 18.42
C PHE A 281 8.42 -3.61 18.65
N ARG A 282 8.36 -2.87 19.75
CA ARG A 282 9.37 -1.85 20.11
C ARG A 282 10.75 -2.46 20.34
N GLU A 283 10.79 -3.65 20.94
CA GLU A 283 12.05 -4.37 21.14
C GLU A 283 12.76 -4.64 19.79
N LEU A 284 12.03 -5.14 18.81
CA LEU A 284 12.57 -5.41 17.47
C LEU A 284 12.83 -4.13 16.69
N TRP A 285 11.86 -3.21 16.65
CA TRP A 285 11.92 -2.00 15.84
C TRP A 285 12.98 -0.99 16.28
N GLU A 286 13.27 -0.93 17.58
CA GLU A 286 14.33 -0.14 18.16
C GLU A 286 15.56 -0.98 18.54
N GLY A 287 15.57 -2.26 18.18
CA GLY A 287 16.63 -3.21 18.46
C GLY A 287 17.92 -2.94 17.69
N LYS A 288 18.94 -3.76 17.97
CA LYS A 288 20.29 -3.59 17.41
C LYS A 288 20.28 -3.66 15.88
N ALA A 289 19.61 -4.66 15.29
CA ALA A 289 19.57 -4.84 13.83
C ALA A 289 18.96 -3.63 13.11
N ALA A 290 17.78 -3.17 13.57
CA ALA A 290 17.12 -2.01 12.98
C ALA A 290 17.94 -0.72 13.14
N THR A 291 18.53 -0.52 14.32
CA THR A 291 19.38 0.65 14.58
C THR A 291 20.63 0.64 13.70
N GLN A 292 21.28 -0.51 13.57
CA GLN A 292 22.47 -0.65 12.73
C GLN A 292 22.13 -0.32 11.26
N LYS A 293 21.03 -0.84 10.72
CA LYS A 293 20.61 -0.55 9.34
C LYS A 293 20.30 0.94 9.10
N ARG A 294 19.67 1.60 10.06
CA ARG A 294 19.47 3.07 10.02
C ARG A 294 20.79 3.82 10.01
N MET A 295 21.76 3.42 10.85
CA MET A 295 23.09 4.04 10.91
C MET A 295 23.89 3.82 9.62
N GLU A 296 23.76 2.66 8.97
CA GLU A 296 24.33 2.42 7.64
C GLU A 296 23.82 3.44 6.63
N HIS A 297 22.50 3.66 6.57
CA HIS A 297 21.89 4.64 5.68
C HIS A 297 22.28 6.08 6.01
N ILE A 298 22.35 6.45 7.29
CA ILE A 298 22.81 7.78 7.73
C ILE A 298 24.26 8.03 7.30
N SER A 299 25.09 7.00 7.28
CA SER A 299 26.50 7.08 6.82
C SER A 299 26.68 6.88 5.30
N GLY A 300 25.58 6.86 4.53
CA GLY A 300 25.63 6.74 3.06
C GLY A 300 25.92 5.31 2.55
N ARG A 301 25.77 4.28 3.39
CA ARG A 301 25.94 2.89 2.99
C ARG A 301 24.59 2.24 2.67
N PHE A 302 24.43 1.79 1.43
CA PHE A 302 23.21 1.20 0.90
C PHE A 302 23.49 -0.19 0.35
N GLU A 303 23.58 -1.18 1.23
CA GLU A 303 23.95 -2.55 0.89
C GLU A 303 22.74 -3.49 0.86
N GLY A 304 22.89 -4.63 0.18
CA GLY A 304 21.86 -5.66 0.06
C GLY A 304 20.63 -5.16 -0.69
N VAL A 305 19.43 -5.40 -0.17
CA VAL A 305 18.16 -4.96 -0.79
C VAL A 305 18.09 -3.44 -1.04
N CYS A 306 18.91 -2.66 -0.35
CA CYS A 306 18.95 -1.21 -0.51
C CYS A 306 19.85 -0.76 -1.66
N GLU A 307 20.72 -1.63 -2.18
CA GLU A 307 21.56 -1.35 -3.33
C GLU A 307 20.68 -1.22 -4.58
N GLY A 308 20.77 -0.10 -5.28
CA GLY A 308 19.93 0.17 -6.45
C GLY A 308 18.43 0.38 -6.19
N CYS A 309 17.97 0.32 -4.93
CA CYS A 309 16.59 0.65 -4.58
C CYS A 309 16.38 2.18 -4.62
N GLY A 310 15.31 2.65 -5.28
CA GLY A 310 14.96 4.09 -5.32
C GLY A 310 14.51 4.68 -3.98
N GLY A 311 14.33 3.87 -2.95
CA GLY A 311 13.77 4.32 -1.67
C GLY A 311 12.27 4.61 -1.74
N ILE A 312 11.70 5.15 -0.65
CA ILE A 312 10.37 5.73 -0.65
C ILE A 312 10.46 7.24 -0.92
N ASN A 313 9.50 7.79 -1.66
CA ASN A 313 9.59 9.14 -2.20
C ASN A 313 8.43 10.07 -1.79
N TRP A 314 7.55 9.61 -0.94
CA TRP A 314 6.45 10.43 -0.41
C TRP A 314 6.74 11.02 0.98
N TYR A 315 7.93 10.73 1.52
CA TYR A 315 8.37 11.23 2.82
C TYR A 315 9.88 11.47 2.81
N GLU A 316 10.36 12.39 3.63
CA GLU A 316 11.78 12.69 3.77
C GLU A 316 12.29 12.24 5.14
N THR A 317 13.57 11.85 5.21
CA THR A 317 14.22 11.55 6.49
C THR A 317 14.49 12.85 7.24
N THR A 318 13.85 13.01 8.39
CA THR A 318 13.97 14.22 9.21
C THR A 318 15.19 14.16 10.15
N ASP A 319 15.67 15.34 10.58
CA ASP A 319 16.73 15.44 11.60
C ASP A 319 16.34 14.73 12.91
N SER A 320 15.07 14.70 13.24
CA SER A 320 14.54 13.97 14.38
C SER A 320 14.74 12.46 14.25
N MET A 321 14.48 11.88 13.06
CA MET A 321 14.73 10.46 12.78
C MET A 321 16.22 10.12 12.90
N VAL A 322 17.08 10.96 12.32
CA VAL A 322 18.54 10.80 12.38
C VAL A 322 19.03 10.86 13.83
N SER A 323 18.67 11.91 14.57
CA SER A 323 19.05 12.11 15.96
C SER A 323 18.58 10.97 16.87
N SER A 324 17.35 10.47 16.65
CA SER A 324 16.81 9.33 17.40
C SER A 324 17.63 8.06 17.15
N ALA A 325 17.96 7.75 15.89
CA ALA A 325 18.78 6.59 15.55
C ALA A 325 20.20 6.67 16.16
N GLN A 326 20.83 7.85 16.09
CA GLN A 326 22.15 8.08 16.69
C GLN A 326 22.16 7.92 18.22
N LYS A 327 21.14 8.47 18.91
CA LYS A 327 20.97 8.27 20.36
C LYS A 327 20.79 6.80 20.70
N ARG A 328 19.99 6.08 19.91
CA ARG A 328 19.77 4.65 20.12
C ARG A 328 21.04 3.84 19.87
N ALA A 329 21.78 4.12 18.80
CA ALA A 329 23.05 3.49 18.50
C ALA A 329 24.03 3.62 19.66
N LYS A 330 24.20 4.84 20.21
CA LYS A 330 25.03 5.09 21.37
C LYS A 330 24.60 4.27 22.60
N ALA A 331 23.28 4.16 22.84
CA ALA A 331 22.75 3.37 23.96
C ALA A 331 22.99 1.86 23.80
N LEU A 332 23.09 1.37 22.56
CA LEU A 332 23.33 -0.04 22.21
C LEU A 332 24.83 -0.36 22.01
N GLY A 333 25.72 0.61 22.15
CA GLY A 333 27.17 0.42 21.93
C GLY A 333 27.54 0.17 20.46
N LEU A 334 26.82 0.76 19.52
CA LEU A 334 27.02 0.70 18.07
C LEU A 334 27.81 1.90 17.56
#